data_6f5fbc6858a9daf0b81f58883146ce76
#
_entry.id   6f5fbc6858a9daf0b81f58883146ce76
#
_cell.length_a   1.000
_cell.length_b   1.000
_cell.length_c   1.000
_cell.angle_alpha   90.00
_cell.angle_beta   90.00
_cell.angle_gamma   90.00
#
_symmetry.space_group_name_H-M   'P 1'
#
loop_
_entity.id
_entity.type
_entity.pdbx_description
1 polymer ?
#
loop_
_entity_poly.entity_id
_entity_poly.type
_entity_poly.pdbx_seq_one_letter_code
_entity_poly.pdbx_strand_id
1 'polypeptide(L)'
;MINRQQFYFAVIGILLSFNINFGQNTVNNKSIPKLFMSDVYNALDVGVATFKQPLEFSQNDWLTVGSIVGGTALLFTADKSIRKFALANQTNFNNKIFNFDSFYGNGYTAIFTAGLYGIGLFSGSSNIRELGLHASEAFIISGLVTGILKVMIGRRRPYAGDSHMFFKPFQLTNNDYQALPSGHTTVAFAVSTVMAHYLDNIYWKSFWYSTAGMVALSRIYHNKHWASDVFLGTAVGYFVGKFVVNFNNEGKTNYSKIHVYPYFTLNRVGFAISFK
;
A
#
# COMPACT_ATOMS: atom_id res chain seq x y z
N MET A 1 6.95 -24.71 -8.88
CA MET A 1 6.46 -24.12 -7.60
C MET A 1 7.59 -23.27 -7.03
N ILE A 2 7.45 -21.96 -7.04
CA ILE A 2 8.41 -21.11 -6.31
C ILE A 2 8.06 -21.30 -4.83
N ASN A 3 8.98 -21.92 -4.07
CA ASN A 3 8.86 -22.09 -2.62
C ASN A 3 8.90 -20.68 -1.98
N ARG A 4 8.21 -20.49 -0.82
CA ARG A 4 8.24 -19.23 -0.05
C ARG A 4 9.66 -18.68 0.14
N GLN A 5 10.63 -19.57 0.41
CA GLN A 5 12.05 -19.23 0.51
C GLN A 5 12.63 -18.71 -0.81
N GLN A 6 12.28 -19.30 -1.95
CA GLN A 6 12.77 -18.86 -3.26
C GLN A 6 12.23 -17.48 -3.66
N PHE A 7 11.00 -17.14 -3.25
CA PHE A 7 10.45 -15.81 -3.45
C PHE A 7 11.20 -14.77 -2.59
N TYR A 8 11.49 -15.09 -1.32
CA TYR A 8 12.29 -14.21 -0.46
C TYR A 8 13.72 -14.05 -1.00
N PHE A 9 14.35 -15.11 -1.48
CA PHE A 9 15.66 -15.03 -2.11
C PHE A 9 15.62 -14.23 -3.42
N ALA A 10 14.54 -14.30 -4.20
CA ALA A 10 14.37 -13.49 -5.40
C ALA A 10 14.17 -12.01 -5.05
N VAL A 11 13.35 -11.69 -4.06
CA VAL A 11 13.14 -10.30 -3.59
C VAL A 11 14.41 -9.76 -2.94
N ILE A 12 15.08 -10.53 -2.09
CA ILE A 12 16.37 -10.18 -1.48
C ILE A 12 17.45 -10.11 -2.56
N GLY A 13 17.47 -11.03 -3.52
CA GLY A 13 18.40 -11.03 -4.66
C GLY A 13 18.20 -9.81 -5.57
N ILE A 14 16.95 -9.42 -5.82
CA ILE A 14 16.62 -8.17 -6.52
C ILE A 14 17.10 -6.96 -5.70
N LEU A 15 16.90 -6.96 -4.38
CA LEU A 15 17.39 -5.89 -3.50
C LEU A 15 18.92 -5.86 -3.39
N LEU A 16 19.60 -7.03 -3.43
CA LEU A 16 21.07 -7.14 -3.36
C LEU A 16 21.73 -6.99 -4.72
N SER A 17 21.05 -7.20 -5.84
CA SER A 17 21.56 -6.90 -7.19
C SER A 17 21.59 -5.40 -7.51
N PHE A 18 21.02 -4.58 -6.63
CA PHE A 18 21.25 -3.14 -6.65
C PHE A 18 22.73 -2.89 -6.28
N ASN A 19 23.60 -2.72 -7.27
CA ASN A 19 24.83 -1.98 -7.06
C ASN A 19 24.45 -0.55 -6.71
N ILE A 20 24.07 -0.33 -5.45
CA ILE A 20 23.84 1.00 -4.90
C ILE A 20 25.22 1.62 -4.80
N ASN A 21 25.63 2.37 -5.79
CA ASN A 21 26.67 3.34 -5.60
C ASN A 21 26.14 4.32 -4.54
N PHE A 22 26.55 4.10 -3.30
CA PHE A 22 26.30 5.01 -2.19
C PHE A 22 27.08 6.30 -2.52
N GLY A 23 26.44 7.19 -3.30
CA GLY A 23 26.88 8.57 -3.31
C GLY A 23 26.84 9.03 -1.87
N GLN A 24 27.98 9.30 -1.29
CA GLN A 24 28.13 9.88 0.04
C GLN A 24 27.51 11.27 0.03
N ASN A 25 26.19 11.35 0.05
CA ASN A 25 25.54 12.54 0.55
C ASN A 25 25.79 12.53 2.05
N THR A 26 26.71 13.39 2.48
CA THR A 26 27.11 13.61 3.85
C THR A 26 25.87 13.66 4.74
N VAL A 27 25.62 12.55 5.41
CA VAL A 27 24.64 12.47 6.48
C VAL A 27 25.01 13.56 7.47
N ASN A 28 24.10 14.50 7.64
CA ASN A 28 24.10 15.43 8.75
C ASN A 28 24.54 14.67 10.00
N ASN A 29 25.49 15.16 10.75
CA ASN A 29 26.23 14.54 11.89
C ASN A 29 25.30 14.13 13.06
N LYS A 30 24.02 13.76 12.79
CA LYS A 30 23.09 13.27 13.79
C LYS A 30 23.37 11.78 14.04
N SER A 31 23.55 11.42 15.30
CA SER A 31 23.65 10.01 15.69
C SER A 31 22.36 9.24 15.31
N ILE A 32 22.48 7.95 14.99
CA ILE A 32 21.33 7.06 14.61
C ILE A 32 20.14 7.20 15.60
N PRO A 33 20.34 7.21 16.94
CA PRO A 33 19.21 7.39 17.86
C PRO A 33 18.47 8.73 17.69
N LYS A 34 19.19 9.81 17.41
CA LYS A 34 18.56 11.13 17.18
C LYS A 34 17.80 11.17 15.86
N LEU A 35 18.30 10.52 14.81
CA LEU A 35 17.58 10.37 13.55
C LEU A 35 16.29 9.57 13.74
N PHE A 36 16.42 8.41 14.37
CA PHE A 36 15.25 7.55 14.68
C PHE A 36 14.17 8.28 15.46
N MET A 37 14.54 8.98 16.54
CA MET A 37 13.57 9.77 17.32
C MET A 37 12.92 10.88 16.49
N SER A 38 13.69 11.57 15.65
CA SER A 38 13.15 12.56 14.71
C SER A 38 12.12 11.96 13.76
N ASP A 39 12.41 10.76 13.23
CA ASP A 39 11.51 10.04 12.32
C ASP A 39 10.22 9.58 13.02
N VAL A 40 10.33 9.13 14.29
CA VAL A 40 9.16 8.77 15.11
C VAL A 40 8.25 9.98 15.33
N TYR A 41 8.81 11.15 15.69
CA TYR A 41 8.02 12.37 15.84
C TYR A 41 7.36 12.78 14.52
N ASN A 42 8.08 12.74 13.41
CA ASN A 42 7.51 13.00 12.09
C ASN A 42 6.34 12.05 11.77
N ALA A 43 6.51 10.76 12.01
CA ALA A 43 5.44 9.78 11.79
C ALA A 43 4.19 10.03 12.65
N LEU A 44 4.36 10.50 13.89
CA LEU A 44 3.25 10.91 14.75
C LEU A 44 2.55 12.16 14.19
N ASP A 45 3.32 13.16 13.73
CA ASP A 45 2.76 14.38 13.13
C ASP A 45 1.97 14.07 11.86
N VAL A 46 2.50 13.23 10.96
CA VAL A 46 1.78 12.74 9.76
C VAL A 46 0.50 12.02 10.15
N GLY A 47 0.58 11.14 11.17
CA GLY A 47 -0.59 10.43 11.69
C GLY A 47 -1.67 11.38 12.17
N VAL A 48 -1.34 12.32 13.05
CA VAL A 48 -2.27 13.33 13.57
C VAL A 48 -2.85 14.19 12.45
N ALA A 49 -2.01 14.64 11.52
CA ALA A 49 -2.44 15.44 10.38
C ALA A 49 -3.42 14.68 9.48
N THR A 50 -3.17 13.36 9.23
CA THR A 50 -4.09 12.53 8.43
C THR A 50 -5.48 12.46 9.05
N PHE A 51 -5.60 12.33 10.38
CA PHE A 51 -6.91 12.30 11.04
C PHE A 51 -7.57 13.68 11.16
N LYS A 52 -6.81 14.76 11.08
CA LYS A 52 -7.35 16.12 11.03
C LYS A 52 -7.77 16.54 9.62
N GLN A 53 -7.20 15.92 8.57
CA GLN A 53 -7.42 16.30 7.18
C GLN A 53 -8.89 16.48 6.78
N PRO A 54 -9.86 15.64 7.21
CA PRO A 54 -11.26 15.85 6.88
C PRO A 54 -11.85 17.17 7.39
N LEU A 55 -11.26 17.79 8.42
CA LEU A 55 -11.69 19.10 8.94
C LEU A 55 -11.21 20.25 8.06
N GLU A 56 -10.24 20.00 7.19
CA GLU A 56 -9.60 20.99 6.29
C GLU A 56 -10.01 20.79 4.83
N PHE A 57 -10.95 19.87 4.55
CA PHE A 57 -11.39 19.55 3.20
C PHE A 57 -12.02 20.74 2.50
N SER A 58 -11.51 21.05 1.33
CA SER A 58 -12.11 21.98 0.38
C SER A 58 -13.40 21.39 -0.23
N GLN A 59 -14.15 22.24 -0.94
CA GLN A 59 -15.33 21.77 -1.68
C GLN A 59 -14.98 20.67 -2.70
N ASN A 60 -13.83 20.75 -3.37
CA ASN A 60 -13.38 19.75 -4.32
C ASN A 60 -13.02 18.41 -3.64
N ASP A 61 -12.49 18.47 -2.43
CA ASP A 61 -12.21 17.27 -1.65
C ASP A 61 -13.51 16.56 -1.25
N TRP A 62 -14.50 17.32 -0.80
CA TRP A 62 -15.82 16.76 -0.50
C TRP A 62 -16.54 16.21 -1.73
N LEU A 63 -16.41 16.83 -2.91
CA LEU A 63 -16.90 16.27 -4.17
C LEU A 63 -16.19 14.95 -4.51
N THR A 64 -14.89 14.85 -4.27
CA THR A 64 -14.11 13.64 -4.46
C THR A 64 -14.59 12.53 -3.52
N VAL A 65 -14.74 12.83 -2.23
CA VAL A 65 -15.29 11.89 -1.23
C VAL A 65 -16.70 11.44 -1.63
N GLY A 66 -17.57 12.36 -2.02
CA GLY A 66 -18.93 12.07 -2.49
C GLY A 66 -18.92 11.14 -3.71
N SER A 67 -18.01 11.36 -4.66
CA SER A 67 -17.85 10.52 -5.86
C SER A 67 -17.39 9.10 -5.50
N ILE A 68 -16.47 8.96 -4.54
CA ILE A 68 -16.00 7.65 -4.06
C ILE A 68 -17.12 6.91 -3.35
N VAL A 69 -17.84 7.59 -2.45
CA VAL A 69 -18.99 7.00 -1.74
C VAL A 69 -20.09 6.60 -2.72
N GLY A 70 -20.42 7.47 -3.69
CA GLY A 70 -21.38 7.18 -4.76
C GLY A 70 -20.97 5.99 -5.62
N GLY A 71 -19.71 5.95 -6.06
CA GLY A 71 -19.14 4.82 -6.79
C GLY A 71 -19.17 3.51 -6.00
N THR A 72 -18.87 3.58 -4.69
CA THR A 72 -18.98 2.42 -3.79
C THR A 72 -20.43 1.93 -3.70
N ALA A 73 -21.39 2.84 -3.56
CA ALA A 73 -22.82 2.52 -3.50
C ALA A 73 -23.32 1.91 -4.82
N LEU A 74 -22.88 2.43 -5.96
CA LEU A 74 -23.20 1.84 -7.26
C LEU A 74 -22.63 0.42 -7.38
N LEU A 75 -21.41 0.17 -6.94
CA LEU A 75 -20.82 -1.16 -6.96
C LEU A 75 -21.51 -2.17 -6.05
N PHE A 76 -22.25 -1.75 -5.02
CA PHE A 76 -23.09 -2.66 -4.24
C PHE A 76 -24.08 -3.42 -5.13
N THR A 77 -24.60 -2.80 -6.18
CA THR A 77 -25.54 -3.45 -7.10
C THR A 77 -24.91 -4.61 -7.88
N ALA A 78 -23.60 -4.52 -8.13
CA ALA A 78 -22.81 -5.51 -8.89
C ALA A 78 -22.15 -6.58 -8.00
N ASP A 79 -22.09 -6.39 -6.68
CA ASP A 79 -21.34 -7.25 -5.76
C ASP A 79 -21.69 -8.74 -5.87
N LYS A 80 -22.98 -9.07 -5.93
CA LYS A 80 -23.41 -10.47 -6.06
C LYS A 80 -23.01 -11.10 -7.39
N SER A 81 -23.13 -10.35 -8.47
CA SER A 81 -22.81 -10.83 -9.82
C SER A 81 -21.31 -11.03 -9.96
N ILE A 82 -20.49 -10.09 -9.48
CA ILE A 82 -19.03 -10.19 -9.47
C ILE A 82 -18.57 -11.35 -8.59
N ARG A 83 -19.14 -11.53 -7.40
CA ARG A 83 -18.86 -12.68 -6.53
C ARG A 83 -19.17 -14.00 -7.24
N LYS A 84 -20.37 -14.13 -7.86
CA LYS A 84 -20.77 -15.33 -8.58
C LYS A 84 -19.79 -15.65 -9.71
N PHE A 85 -19.39 -14.64 -10.48
CA PHE A 85 -18.40 -14.79 -11.53
C PHE A 85 -17.03 -15.25 -10.97
N ALA A 86 -16.55 -14.63 -9.89
CA ALA A 86 -15.29 -15.00 -9.26
C ALA A 86 -15.28 -16.45 -8.77
N LEU A 87 -16.35 -16.89 -8.11
CA LEU A 87 -16.48 -18.27 -7.61
C LEU A 87 -16.56 -19.30 -8.74
N ALA A 88 -17.27 -18.97 -9.84
CA ALA A 88 -17.39 -19.85 -11.00
C ALA A 88 -16.05 -20.03 -11.76
N ASN A 89 -15.10 -19.11 -11.59
CA ASN A 89 -13.79 -19.15 -12.26
C ASN A 89 -12.66 -19.63 -11.34
N GLN A 90 -12.96 -20.24 -10.21
CA GLN A 90 -11.96 -20.83 -9.33
C GLN A 90 -11.40 -22.12 -9.94
N THR A 91 -10.14 -22.07 -10.37
CA THR A 91 -9.39 -23.18 -10.94
C THR A 91 -8.03 -23.31 -10.24
N ASN A 92 -7.39 -24.49 -10.36
CA ASN A 92 -6.05 -24.69 -9.81
C ASN A 92 -5.01 -23.70 -10.37
N PHE A 93 -5.17 -23.28 -11.63
CA PHE A 93 -4.31 -22.28 -12.26
C PHE A 93 -4.57 -20.88 -11.66
N ASN A 94 -5.83 -20.45 -11.61
CA ASN A 94 -6.21 -19.16 -11.05
C ASN A 94 -5.88 -19.05 -9.56
N ASN A 95 -6.05 -20.15 -8.80
CA ASN A 95 -5.65 -20.20 -7.39
C ASN A 95 -4.17 -19.88 -7.18
N LYS A 96 -3.28 -20.34 -8.09
CA LYS A 96 -1.85 -20.02 -8.00
C LYS A 96 -1.56 -18.55 -8.26
N ILE A 97 -2.26 -17.94 -9.21
CA ILE A 97 -2.12 -16.51 -9.54
C ILE A 97 -2.64 -15.64 -8.40
N PHE A 98 -3.86 -15.93 -7.92
CA PHE A 98 -4.52 -15.09 -6.92
C PHE A 98 -4.05 -15.33 -5.48
N ASN A 99 -3.13 -16.26 -5.23
CA ASN A 99 -2.44 -16.36 -3.93
C ASN A 99 -1.44 -15.21 -3.67
N PHE A 100 -1.37 -14.25 -4.57
CA PHE A 100 -0.47 -13.10 -4.48
C PHE A 100 -0.73 -12.23 -3.23
N ASP A 101 -1.98 -12.13 -2.76
CA ASP A 101 -2.35 -11.41 -1.54
C ASP A 101 -1.76 -12.00 -0.25
N SER A 102 -1.23 -13.22 -0.31
CA SER A 102 -0.48 -13.83 0.79
C SER A 102 0.92 -13.21 1.01
N PHE A 103 1.40 -12.42 0.04
CA PHE A 103 2.73 -11.81 0.08
C PHE A 103 2.69 -10.28 0.20
N TYR A 104 1.63 -9.64 -0.30
CA TYR A 104 1.52 -8.19 -0.34
C TYR A 104 0.17 -7.72 0.21
N GLY A 105 0.15 -6.53 0.83
CA GLY A 105 -1.05 -5.97 1.47
C GLY A 105 -1.33 -6.53 2.87
N ASN A 106 -0.39 -7.24 3.48
CA ASN A 106 -0.52 -7.88 4.79
C ASN A 106 0.71 -7.61 5.69
N GLY A 107 0.91 -8.40 6.76
CA GLY A 107 2.04 -8.28 7.68
C GLY A 107 3.42 -8.36 7.03
N TYR A 108 3.58 -9.07 5.91
CA TYR A 108 4.85 -9.09 5.16
C TYR A 108 5.16 -7.74 4.52
N THR A 109 4.15 -6.96 4.17
CA THR A 109 4.35 -5.58 3.71
C THR A 109 4.91 -4.70 4.82
N ALA A 110 4.50 -4.91 6.09
CA ALA A 110 5.10 -4.22 7.24
C ALA A 110 6.59 -4.56 7.38
N ILE A 111 6.95 -5.85 7.27
CA ILE A 111 8.35 -6.29 7.32
C ILE A 111 9.15 -5.68 6.17
N PHE A 112 8.59 -5.62 4.96
CA PHE A 112 9.23 -5.02 3.80
C PHE A 112 9.50 -3.53 4.00
N THR A 113 8.50 -2.74 4.41
CA THR A 113 8.65 -1.29 4.60
C THR A 113 9.58 -0.95 5.76
N ALA A 114 9.46 -1.66 6.91
CA ALA A 114 10.37 -1.51 8.04
C ALA A 114 11.80 -1.94 7.70
N GLY A 115 11.97 -2.98 6.88
CA GLY A 115 13.27 -3.42 6.38
C GLY A 115 13.94 -2.36 5.50
N LEU A 116 13.20 -1.73 4.58
CA LEU A 116 13.72 -0.60 3.79
C LEU A 116 14.15 0.56 4.69
N TYR A 117 13.35 0.92 5.68
CA TYR A 117 13.70 1.94 6.66
C TYR A 117 14.99 1.61 7.40
N GLY A 118 15.09 0.38 7.93
CA GLY A 118 16.30 -0.07 8.64
C GLY A 118 17.53 -0.07 7.75
N ILE A 119 17.44 -0.57 6.52
CA ILE A 119 18.55 -0.54 5.55
C ILE A 119 19.01 0.91 5.34
N GLY A 120 18.06 1.84 5.09
CA GLY A 120 18.40 3.24 4.88
C GLY A 120 19.02 3.91 6.11
N LEU A 121 18.51 3.59 7.30
CA LEU A 121 19.01 4.13 8.58
C LEU A 121 20.43 3.68 8.87
N PHE A 122 20.72 2.38 8.72
CA PHE A 122 22.05 1.81 9.06
C PHE A 122 23.08 2.00 7.95
N SER A 123 22.67 2.11 6.68
CA SER A 123 23.56 2.41 5.57
C SER A 123 23.90 3.90 5.43
N GLY A 124 23.19 4.77 6.16
CA GLY A 124 23.33 6.22 6.04
C GLY A 124 22.71 6.81 4.77
N SER A 125 21.92 6.02 4.00
CA SER A 125 21.23 6.50 2.81
C SER A 125 19.95 7.22 3.19
N SER A 126 19.91 8.55 3.07
CA SER A 126 18.70 9.35 3.34
C SER A 126 17.53 8.96 2.44
N ASN A 127 17.80 8.70 1.15
CA ASN A 127 16.75 8.37 0.18
C ASN A 127 16.05 7.05 0.51
N ILE A 128 16.82 6.00 0.86
CA ILE A 128 16.24 4.70 1.23
C ILE A 128 15.52 4.81 2.57
N ARG A 129 16.09 5.56 3.53
CA ARG A 129 15.46 5.79 4.84
C ARG A 129 14.11 6.51 4.70
N GLU A 130 14.06 7.59 3.94
CA GLU A 130 12.84 8.35 3.71
C GLU A 130 11.79 7.52 2.96
N LEU A 131 12.18 6.79 1.91
CA LEU A 131 11.29 5.85 1.23
C LEU A 131 10.71 4.81 2.21
N GLY A 132 11.56 4.17 3.01
CA GLY A 132 11.13 3.16 3.98
C GLY A 132 10.27 3.74 5.10
N LEU A 133 10.59 4.96 5.59
CA LEU A 133 9.80 5.69 6.58
C LEU A 133 8.40 5.99 6.04
N HIS A 134 8.29 6.66 4.90
CA HIS A 134 7.00 7.06 4.34
C HIS A 134 6.16 5.85 3.90
N ALA A 135 6.79 4.77 3.42
CA ALA A 135 6.08 3.52 3.14
C ALA A 135 5.54 2.87 4.43
N SER A 136 6.29 2.94 5.54
CA SER A 136 5.84 2.45 6.85
C SER A 136 4.74 3.32 7.45
N GLU A 137 4.83 4.63 7.32
CA GLU A 137 3.77 5.58 7.70
C GLU A 137 2.48 5.28 6.93
N ALA A 138 2.56 5.15 5.60
CA ALA A 138 1.42 4.82 4.76
C ALA A 138 0.79 3.46 5.14
N PHE A 139 1.63 2.45 5.44
CA PHE A 139 1.17 1.14 5.92
C PHE A 139 0.37 1.27 7.22
N ILE A 140 0.95 1.91 8.24
CA ILE A 140 0.35 2.02 9.58
C ILE A 140 -0.92 2.87 9.53
N ILE A 141 -0.84 4.06 8.93
CA ILE A 141 -1.94 5.01 8.90
C ILE A 141 -3.13 4.45 8.09
N SER A 142 -2.87 3.86 6.92
CA SER A 142 -3.94 3.26 6.11
C SER A 142 -4.59 2.06 6.82
N GLY A 143 -3.81 1.28 7.56
CA GLY A 143 -4.30 0.20 8.42
C GLY A 143 -5.21 0.72 9.53
N LEU A 144 -4.82 1.79 10.23
CA LEU A 144 -5.61 2.42 11.29
C LEU A 144 -6.91 3.01 10.76
N VAL A 145 -6.85 3.81 9.68
CA VAL A 145 -8.05 4.37 9.02
C VAL A 145 -9.01 3.25 8.61
N THR A 146 -8.49 2.20 7.99
CA THR A 146 -9.29 1.05 7.59
C THR A 146 -9.92 0.35 8.80
N GLY A 147 -9.16 0.14 9.88
CA GLY A 147 -9.65 -0.48 11.11
C GLY A 147 -10.82 0.28 11.71
N ILE A 148 -10.71 1.61 11.81
CA ILE A 148 -11.78 2.49 12.30
C ILE A 148 -13.03 2.36 11.42
N LEU A 149 -12.86 2.50 10.09
CA LEU A 149 -13.99 2.40 9.16
C LEU A 149 -14.68 1.03 9.23
N LYS A 150 -13.93 -0.07 9.35
CA LYS A 150 -14.49 -1.42 9.50
C LYS A 150 -15.39 -1.55 10.73
N VAL A 151 -14.92 -1.05 11.86
CA VAL A 151 -15.68 -1.07 13.12
C VAL A 151 -16.93 -0.19 13.02
N MET A 152 -16.81 1.00 12.45
CA MET A 152 -17.94 1.93 12.29
C MET A 152 -19.02 1.40 11.33
N ILE A 153 -18.61 0.76 10.23
CA ILE A 153 -19.53 0.30 9.19
C ILE A 153 -20.09 -1.10 9.49
N GLY A 154 -19.26 -2.02 9.94
CA GLY A 154 -19.68 -3.37 10.33
C GLY A 154 -20.29 -4.20 9.21
N ARG A 155 -19.77 -4.12 7.98
CA ARG A 155 -20.31 -4.86 6.84
C ARG A 155 -19.96 -6.34 6.88
N ARG A 156 -20.93 -7.22 6.59
CA ARG A 156 -20.73 -8.67 6.54
C ARG A 156 -19.89 -9.09 5.33
N ARG A 157 -18.94 -9.99 5.56
CA ARG A 157 -18.11 -10.57 4.48
C ARG A 157 -18.88 -11.55 3.60
N PRO A 158 -18.46 -11.69 2.31
CA PRO A 158 -19.16 -12.57 1.38
C PRO A 158 -19.09 -14.06 1.79
N TYR A 159 -18.03 -14.52 2.44
CA TYR A 159 -17.93 -15.91 2.91
C TYR A 159 -18.83 -16.20 4.12
N ALA A 160 -19.19 -15.18 4.89
CA ALA A 160 -20.01 -15.33 6.09
C ALA A 160 -21.53 -15.35 5.81
N GLY A 161 -21.95 -15.08 4.57
CA GLY A 161 -23.33 -15.14 4.15
C GLY A 161 -23.61 -14.45 2.80
N ASP A 162 -24.80 -14.66 2.28
CA ASP A 162 -25.16 -14.26 0.91
C ASP A 162 -25.66 -12.81 0.77
N SER A 163 -25.95 -12.14 1.89
CA SER A 163 -26.43 -10.76 1.83
C SER A 163 -25.27 -9.77 1.80
N HIS A 164 -25.13 -9.07 0.68
CA HIS A 164 -24.13 -8.00 0.50
C HIS A 164 -24.54 -6.68 1.17
N MET A 165 -25.80 -6.57 1.62
CA MET A 165 -26.39 -5.40 2.29
C MET A 165 -26.64 -5.64 3.77
N PHE A 166 -25.87 -6.53 4.41
CA PHE A 166 -25.98 -6.77 5.84
C PHE A 166 -24.89 -6.03 6.59
N PHE A 167 -25.30 -5.17 7.53
CA PHE A 167 -24.41 -4.33 8.33
C PHE A 167 -24.72 -4.51 9.83
N LYS A 168 -23.65 -4.65 10.61
CA LYS A 168 -23.71 -4.68 12.07
C LYS A 168 -22.53 -3.85 12.62
N PRO A 169 -22.72 -2.52 12.80
CA PRO A 169 -21.68 -1.63 13.29
C PRO A 169 -21.12 -2.02 14.66
N PHE A 170 -19.94 -1.51 14.98
CA PHE A 170 -19.25 -1.64 16.27
C PHE A 170 -18.86 -3.07 16.64
N GLN A 171 -18.59 -3.92 15.64
CA GLN A 171 -18.04 -5.27 15.86
C GLN A 171 -16.51 -5.22 15.88
N LEU A 172 -15.92 -5.15 17.09
CA LEU A 172 -14.46 -5.05 17.27
C LEU A 172 -13.75 -6.39 17.01
N THR A 173 -14.32 -7.48 17.45
CA THR A 173 -13.66 -8.80 17.46
C THR A 173 -14.18 -9.77 16.41
N ASN A 174 -15.36 -9.52 15.84
CA ASN A 174 -15.96 -10.42 14.86
C ASN A 174 -15.56 -10.05 13.43
N ASN A 175 -14.61 -10.81 12.89
CA ASN A 175 -14.05 -10.63 11.55
C ASN A 175 -15.09 -10.75 10.42
N ASP A 176 -16.20 -11.44 10.65
CA ASP A 176 -17.27 -11.62 9.67
C ASP A 176 -17.97 -10.30 9.31
N TYR A 177 -17.91 -9.31 10.19
CA TYR A 177 -18.49 -7.98 10.01
C TYR A 177 -17.45 -6.90 9.70
N GLN A 178 -16.26 -7.28 9.25
CA GLN A 178 -15.18 -6.35 8.91
C GLN A 178 -14.83 -6.39 7.42
N ALA A 179 -15.87 -6.33 6.56
CA ALA A 179 -15.67 -6.37 5.11
C ALA A 179 -15.25 -5.01 4.53
N LEU A 180 -15.95 -3.93 4.84
CA LEU A 180 -15.80 -2.61 4.20
C LEU A 180 -15.00 -1.65 5.08
N PRO A 181 -13.91 -1.05 4.55
CA PRO A 181 -13.22 -1.35 3.30
C PRO A 181 -12.28 -2.56 3.38
N SER A 182 -11.73 -3.00 2.23
CA SER A 182 -10.76 -4.10 2.18
C SER A 182 -9.39 -3.68 2.70
N GLY A 183 -8.97 -4.21 3.87
CA GLY A 183 -7.70 -3.81 4.51
C GLY A 183 -6.46 -4.16 3.69
N HIS A 184 -6.39 -5.38 3.11
CA HIS A 184 -5.26 -5.76 2.24
C HIS A 184 -5.14 -4.83 1.04
N THR A 185 -6.27 -4.51 0.40
CA THR A 185 -6.30 -3.57 -0.74
C THR A 185 -5.86 -2.18 -0.32
N THR A 186 -6.37 -1.67 0.81
CA THR A 186 -6.02 -0.33 1.31
C THR A 186 -4.53 -0.21 1.56
N VAL A 187 -3.95 -1.15 2.29
CA VAL A 187 -2.51 -1.16 2.59
C VAL A 187 -1.67 -1.30 1.32
N ALA A 188 -2.07 -2.21 0.41
CA ALA A 188 -1.34 -2.40 -0.85
C ALA A 188 -1.32 -1.12 -1.69
N PHE A 189 -2.46 -0.44 -1.85
CA PHE A 189 -2.51 0.82 -2.59
C PHE A 189 -1.79 1.95 -1.88
N ALA A 190 -1.84 2.06 -0.55
CA ALA A 190 -1.13 3.08 0.20
C ALA A 190 0.39 2.98 0.01
N VAL A 191 0.95 1.79 0.23
CA VAL A 191 2.38 1.54 0.04
C VAL A 191 2.78 1.68 -1.43
N SER A 192 1.99 1.14 -2.37
CA SER A 192 2.27 1.29 -3.81
C SER A 192 2.26 2.74 -4.27
N THR A 193 1.43 3.60 -3.68
CA THR A 193 1.40 5.04 -4.00
C THR A 193 2.70 5.72 -3.56
N VAL A 194 3.21 5.40 -2.37
CA VAL A 194 4.51 5.90 -1.91
C VAL A 194 5.64 5.40 -2.82
N MET A 195 5.68 4.09 -3.10
CA MET A 195 6.70 3.50 -3.97
C MET A 195 6.68 4.11 -5.38
N ALA A 196 5.49 4.28 -5.96
CA ALA A 196 5.30 4.89 -7.28
C ALA A 196 5.71 6.36 -7.33
N HIS A 197 5.63 7.07 -6.21
CA HIS A 197 6.11 8.45 -6.12
C HIS A 197 7.62 8.54 -6.10
N TYR A 198 8.28 7.73 -5.25
CA TYR A 198 9.74 7.75 -5.12
C TYR A 198 10.47 7.18 -6.34
N LEU A 199 9.89 6.15 -6.95
CA LEU A 199 10.41 5.55 -8.17
C LEU A 199 9.73 6.18 -9.40
N ASP A 200 9.96 7.47 -9.64
CA ASP A 200 9.24 8.32 -10.61
C ASP A 200 9.51 7.92 -12.08
N ASN A 201 9.10 6.70 -12.43
CA ASN A 201 9.18 6.14 -13.76
C ASN A 201 7.89 5.37 -14.07
N ILE A 202 7.38 5.49 -15.32
CA ILE A 202 6.11 4.87 -15.73
C ILE A 202 6.10 3.35 -15.53
N TYR A 203 7.23 2.67 -15.74
CA TYR A 203 7.33 1.21 -15.57
C TYR A 203 7.16 0.82 -14.10
N TRP A 204 7.80 1.56 -13.17
CA TRP A 204 7.67 1.31 -11.73
C TRP A 204 6.30 1.71 -11.19
N LYS A 205 5.72 2.82 -11.65
CA LYS A 205 4.34 3.19 -11.33
C LYS A 205 3.37 2.09 -11.75
N SER A 206 3.49 1.61 -12.99
CA SER A 206 2.67 0.52 -13.50
C SER A 206 2.87 -0.77 -12.71
N PHE A 207 4.10 -1.12 -12.38
CA PHE A 207 4.42 -2.29 -11.56
C PHE A 207 3.75 -2.24 -10.19
N TRP A 208 3.94 -1.16 -9.43
CA TRP A 208 3.39 -1.04 -8.09
C TRP A 208 1.87 -1.00 -8.06
N TYR A 209 1.23 -0.25 -8.96
CA TYR A 209 -0.23 -0.24 -9.03
C TYR A 209 -0.80 -1.55 -9.58
N SER A 210 -0.11 -2.25 -10.48
CA SER A 210 -0.53 -3.58 -10.93
C SER A 210 -0.44 -4.61 -9.81
N THR A 211 0.62 -4.57 -8.98
CA THR A 211 0.74 -5.45 -7.81
C THR A 211 -0.35 -5.19 -6.78
N ALA A 212 -0.69 -3.92 -6.51
CA ALA A 212 -1.83 -3.57 -5.65
C ALA A 212 -3.16 -4.03 -6.26
N GLY A 213 -3.34 -3.89 -7.57
CA GLY A 213 -4.50 -4.40 -8.31
C GLY A 213 -4.64 -5.92 -8.22
N MET A 214 -3.52 -6.66 -8.29
CA MET A 214 -3.52 -8.11 -8.08
C MET A 214 -3.97 -8.49 -6.67
N VAL A 215 -3.53 -7.77 -5.63
CA VAL A 215 -4.07 -7.95 -4.27
C VAL A 215 -5.56 -7.69 -4.24
N ALA A 216 -6.02 -6.61 -4.84
CA ALA A 216 -7.44 -6.24 -4.90
C ALA A 216 -8.29 -7.35 -5.52
N LEU A 217 -7.89 -7.86 -6.68
CA LEU A 217 -8.56 -8.96 -7.38
C LEU A 217 -8.53 -10.26 -6.56
N SER A 218 -7.41 -10.57 -5.92
CA SER A 218 -7.25 -11.75 -5.05
C SER A 218 -8.29 -11.75 -3.92
N ARG A 219 -8.60 -10.57 -3.33
CA ARG A 219 -9.59 -10.48 -2.24
C ARG A 219 -11.01 -10.83 -2.69
N ILE A 220 -11.39 -10.45 -3.91
CA ILE A 220 -12.66 -10.82 -4.53
C ILE A 220 -12.66 -12.30 -4.88
N TYR A 221 -11.61 -12.77 -5.55
CA TYR A 221 -11.45 -14.14 -5.99
C TYR A 221 -11.53 -15.15 -4.83
N HIS A 222 -10.88 -14.87 -3.72
CA HIS A 222 -10.92 -15.71 -2.52
C HIS A 222 -12.17 -15.51 -1.65
N ASN A 223 -13.19 -14.83 -2.16
CA ASN A 223 -14.46 -14.60 -1.44
C ASN A 223 -14.30 -13.92 -0.07
N LYS A 224 -13.24 -13.09 0.10
CA LYS A 224 -12.94 -12.40 1.37
C LYS A 224 -13.57 -11.02 1.45
N HIS A 225 -13.80 -10.38 0.30
CA HIS A 225 -14.34 -9.03 0.18
C HIS A 225 -15.26 -8.92 -1.03
N TRP A 226 -16.25 -8.03 -0.94
CA TRP A 226 -17.08 -7.61 -2.06
C TRP A 226 -16.29 -6.67 -2.97
N ALA A 227 -16.72 -6.52 -4.24
CA ALA A 227 -16.04 -5.61 -5.18
C ALA A 227 -16.09 -4.16 -4.69
N SER A 228 -17.20 -3.74 -4.09
CA SER A 228 -17.35 -2.41 -3.48
C SER A 228 -16.42 -2.19 -2.28
N ASP A 229 -16.12 -3.23 -1.46
CA ASP A 229 -15.15 -3.15 -0.37
C ASP A 229 -13.74 -2.87 -0.90
N VAL A 230 -13.42 -3.51 -2.01
CA VAL A 230 -12.14 -3.38 -2.70
C VAL A 230 -11.99 -2.00 -3.33
N PHE A 231 -13.05 -1.51 -3.99
CA PHE A 231 -13.05 -0.16 -4.58
C PHE A 231 -12.82 0.93 -3.53
N LEU A 232 -13.57 0.90 -2.42
CA LEU A 232 -13.37 1.84 -1.33
C LEU A 232 -11.97 1.70 -0.72
N GLY A 233 -11.49 0.47 -0.55
CA GLY A 233 -10.13 0.20 -0.05
C GLY A 233 -9.06 0.77 -0.97
N THR A 234 -9.22 0.67 -2.29
CA THR A 234 -8.33 1.28 -3.29
C THR A 234 -8.25 2.80 -3.13
N ALA A 235 -9.42 3.45 -3.03
CA ALA A 235 -9.49 4.90 -2.88
C ALA A 235 -8.85 5.36 -1.57
N VAL A 236 -9.22 4.76 -0.43
CA VAL A 236 -8.64 5.09 0.88
C VAL A 236 -7.12 4.90 0.87
N GLY A 237 -6.64 3.77 0.34
CA GLY A 237 -5.20 3.49 0.26
C GLY A 237 -4.45 4.52 -0.59
N TYR A 238 -4.97 4.82 -1.78
CA TYR A 238 -4.38 5.81 -2.67
C TYR A 238 -4.28 7.20 -2.01
N PHE A 239 -5.38 7.69 -1.41
CA PHE A 239 -5.39 9.02 -0.81
C PHE A 239 -4.54 9.11 0.46
N VAL A 240 -4.51 8.08 1.30
CA VAL A 240 -3.60 8.02 2.45
C VAL A 240 -2.14 8.03 1.98
N GLY A 241 -1.77 7.19 1.01
CA GLY A 241 -0.42 7.18 0.47
C GLY A 241 -0.01 8.52 -0.14
N LYS A 242 -0.92 9.15 -0.90
CA LYS A 242 -0.70 10.48 -1.48
C LYS A 242 -0.54 11.56 -0.40
N PHE A 243 -1.37 11.51 0.65
CA PHE A 243 -1.27 12.45 1.77
C PHE A 243 0.07 12.32 2.49
N VAL A 244 0.49 11.10 2.83
CA VAL A 244 1.80 10.85 3.47
C VAL A 244 2.93 11.45 2.64
N VAL A 245 2.93 11.21 1.33
CA VAL A 245 3.95 11.78 0.44
C VAL A 245 3.91 13.30 0.44
N ASN A 246 2.74 13.91 0.27
CA ASN A 246 2.60 15.36 0.18
C ASN A 246 3.01 16.03 1.48
N PHE A 247 2.54 15.53 2.63
CA PHE A 247 2.87 16.08 3.95
C PHE A 247 4.38 16.09 4.20
N ASN A 248 5.04 14.98 3.89
CA ASN A 248 6.49 14.88 4.04
C ASN A 248 7.27 15.74 3.02
N ASN A 249 6.62 16.14 1.92
CA ASN A 249 7.20 17.01 0.90
C ASN A 249 7.00 18.49 1.19
N GLU A 250 6.00 18.85 1.98
CA GLU A 250 5.76 20.24 2.40
C GLU A 250 6.93 20.73 3.25
N GLY A 251 7.68 21.73 2.73
CA GLY A 251 8.88 22.29 3.38
C GLY A 251 10.22 21.80 2.87
N LYS A 252 10.25 20.80 1.99
CA LYS A 252 11.48 20.32 1.33
C LYS A 252 11.47 20.70 -0.15
N THR A 253 12.15 21.79 -0.51
CA THR A 253 12.19 22.31 -1.90
C THR A 253 13.06 21.50 -2.86
N ASN A 254 13.83 20.51 -2.39
CA ASN A 254 14.72 19.70 -3.21
C ASN A 254 14.66 18.22 -2.81
N TYR A 255 13.70 17.48 -3.37
CA TYR A 255 13.76 16.02 -3.36
C TYR A 255 14.65 15.53 -4.49
N SER A 256 15.67 14.77 -4.17
CA SER A 256 16.31 13.93 -5.17
C SER A 256 15.37 12.78 -5.51
N LYS A 257 14.79 12.82 -6.70
CA LYS A 257 13.99 11.69 -7.21
C LYS A 257 14.93 10.54 -7.57
N ILE A 258 14.53 9.34 -7.13
CA ILE A 258 15.23 8.12 -7.51
C ILE A 258 14.68 7.68 -8.88
N HIS A 259 15.50 7.74 -9.91
CA HIS A 259 15.16 7.22 -11.23
C HIS A 259 15.77 5.84 -11.40
N VAL A 260 14.92 4.83 -11.58
CA VAL A 260 15.34 3.45 -11.81
C VAL A 260 14.94 3.05 -13.22
N TYR A 261 15.92 2.78 -14.06
CA TYR A 261 15.73 2.39 -15.44
C TYR A 261 16.10 0.91 -15.62
N PRO A 262 15.18 0.03 -16.05
CA PRO A 262 15.57 -1.31 -16.46
C PRO A 262 16.42 -1.21 -17.72
N TYR A 263 17.53 -1.94 -17.78
CA TYR A 263 18.30 -2.07 -19.01
C TYR A 263 18.47 -3.55 -19.38
N PHE A 264 18.42 -3.80 -20.67
CA PHE A 264 18.56 -5.12 -21.26
C PHE A 264 19.70 -5.06 -22.28
N THR A 265 20.69 -5.94 -22.11
CA THR A 265 21.74 -6.18 -23.11
C THR A 265 21.73 -7.65 -23.47
N LEU A 266 22.40 -8.03 -24.56
CA LEU A 266 22.47 -9.43 -25.02
C LEU A 266 22.94 -10.41 -23.91
N ASN A 267 23.76 -9.96 -22.95
CA ASN A 267 24.36 -10.80 -21.92
C ASN A 267 24.04 -10.35 -20.48
N ARG A 268 23.28 -9.28 -20.28
CA ARG A 268 22.99 -8.75 -18.94
C ARG A 268 21.60 -8.12 -18.88
N VAL A 269 20.90 -8.42 -17.80
CA VAL A 269 19.67 -7.73 -17.40
C VAL A 269 19.96 -7.05 -16.07
N GLY A 270 19.58 -5.79 -15.93
CA GLY A 270 19.85 -5.04 -14.70
C GLY A 270 19.03 -3.78 -14.61
N PHE A 271 19.28 -3.01 -13.56
CA PHE A 271 18.66 -1.72 -13.33
C PHE A 271 19.75 -0.66 -13.12
N ALA A 272 19.64 0.47 -13.81
CA ALA A 272 20.41 1.66 -13.56
C ALA A 272 19.65 2.58 -12.61
N ILE A 273 20.30 3.05 -11.54
CA ILE A 273 19.72 3.96 -10.56
C ILE A 273 20.39 5.31 -10.72
N SER A 274 19.60 6.36 -10.92
CA SER A 274 20.05 7.75 -10.95
C SER A 274 19.36 8.54 -9.84
N PHE A 275 20.12 9.31 -9.12
CA PHE A 275 19.65 10.28 -8.12
C PHE A 275 19.76 11.67 -8.73
N LYS A 276 18.67 12.45 -8.74
CA LYS A 276 18.65 13.81 -9.25
C LYS A 276 18.17 14.79 -8.20
#